data_4534370b1da25e50864def67146f0546
#
_entry.id   4534370b1da25e50864def67146f0546
#
_cell.length_a   1.000
_cell.length_b   1.000
_cell.length_c   1.000
_cell.angle_alpha   90.00
_cell.angle_beta   90.00
_cell.angle_gamma   90.00
#
_symmetry.space_group_name_H-M   'P 1'
#
loop_
_entity.id
_entity.type
_entity.pdbx_description
1 polymer ?
#
loop_
_entity_poly.entity_id
_entity_poly.type
_entity_poly.pdbx_seq_one_letter_code
_entity_poly.pdbx_strand_id
1 'polypeptide(L)'
;SIGDALAKGVNRTSVEVESINCEFTSNDELIKSIQNADGYLIGSPTLGGHAPTPIVSALGTLLSEGNRDKPVGIFGSFGWSGEAIDLLETKLKDGGFKFSFDPIRIKFSPNKPKIKELEEIGTHFGRKILKKAKQKIRKSDTGMISSKTDPTLQALGRVLGSLCVLTASKGKDENNVKGAMLASW
;
A
#
# COMPACT_ATOMS: atom_id res chain seq x y z
N SER A 1 -6.66 -11.54 9.05
CA SER A 1 -7.54 -10.52 8.44
C SER A 1 -7.37 -10.45 6.92
N ILE A 2 -8.17 -9.60 6.24
CA ILE A 2 -8.00 -9.33 4.79
C ILE A 2 -6.65 -8.67 4.56
N GLY A 3 -6.31 -7.68 5.37
CA GLY A 3 -5.05 -6.95 5.28
C GLY A 3 -3.83 -7.87 5.44
N ASP A 4 -3.85 -8.80 6.41
CA ASP A 4 -2.74 -9.73 6.64
C ASP A 4 -2.54 -10.66 5.43
N ALA A 5 -3.63 -11.12 4.80
CA ALA A 5 -3.53 -11.97 3.63
C ALA A 5 -2.92 -11.22 2.43
N LEU A 6 -3.34 -9.98 2.20
CA LEU A 6 -2.74 -9.11 1.19
C LEU A 6 -1.27 -8.83 1.50
N ALA A 7 -0.95 -8.47 2.75
CA ALA A 7 0.42 -8.23 3.21
C ALA A 7 1.32 -9.45 2.99
N LYS A 8 0.85 -10.63 3.35
CA LYS A 8 1.57 -11.89 3.12
C LYS A 8 1.84 -12.13 1.64
N GLY A 9 0.88 -11.81 0.78
CA GLY A 9 1.06 -11.89 -0.66
C GLY A 9 2.12 -10.92 -1.18
N VAL A 10 2.09 -9.68 -0.72
CA VAL A 10 3.09 -8.66 -1.09
C VAL A 10 4.49 -9.08 -0.62
N ASN A 11 4.64 -9.52 0.62
CA ASN A 11 5.92 -9.94 1.18
C ASN A 11 6.59 -11.07 0.39
N ARG A 12 5.82 -11.90 -0.34
CA ARG A 12 6.38 -12.92 -1.24
C ARG A 12 7.17 -12.32 -2.41
N THR A 13 7.02 -11.02 -2.67
CA THR A 13 7.70 -10.33 -3.78
C THR A 13 8.93 -9.56 -3.35
N SER A 14 9.40 -9.73 -2.11
CA SER A 14 10.51 -8.97 -1.51
C SER A 14 10.23 -7.46 -1.42
N VAL A 15 8.98 -7.08 -1.39
CA VAL A 15 8.53 -5.72 -1.07
C VAL A 15 8.20 -5.67 0.41
N GLU A 16 8.81 -4.76 1.14
CA GLU A 16 8.49 -4.55 2.55
C GLU A 16 7.09 -3.95 2.72
N VAL A 17 6.47 -4.34 3.81
CA VAL A 17 5.10 -3.97 4.12
C VAL A 17 5.06 -3.34 5.50
N GLU A 18 4.66 -2.09 5.59
CA GLU A 18 4.40 -1.39 6.85
C GLU A 18 2.89 -1.35 7.12
N SER A 19 2.48 -1.75 8.33
CA SER A 19 1.08 -1.75 8.78
C SER A 19 0.79 -0.56 9.67
N ILE A 20 -0.23 0.19 9.31
CA ILE A 20 -0.68 1.35 10.10
C ILE A 20 -2.10 1.10 10.59
N ASN A 21 -2.28 1.17 11.89
CA ASN A 21 -3.61 1.28 12.47
C ASN A 21 -3.96 2.76 12.59
N CYS A 22 -4.88 3.22 11.74
CA CYS A 22 -5.28 4.63 11.68
C CYS A 22 -5.93 5.15 12.96
N GLU A 23 -6.36 4.27 13.87
CA GLU A 23 -6.92 4.65 15.15
C GLU A 23 -5.86 5.14 16.15
N PHE A 24 -4.65 4.58 16.05
CA PHE A 24 -3.57 4.84 17.02
C PHE A 24 -2.37 5.58 16.43
N THR A 25 -2.34 5.79 15.13
CA THR A 25 -1.23 6.44 14.43
C THR A 25 -1.48 7.94 14.32
N SER A 26 -0.48 8.74 14.67
CA SER A 26 -0.56 10.19 14.50
C SER A 26 -0.59 10.59 13.01
N ASN A 27 -1.18 11.75 12.74
CA ASN A 27 -1.23 12.25 11.36
C ASN A 27 0.17 12.50 10.76
N ASP A 28 1.14 12.94 11.57
CA ASP A 28 2.51 13.19 11.12
C ASP A 28 3.25 11.90 10.75
N GLU A 29 3.03 10.82 11.51
CA GLU A 29 3.54 9.49 11.16
C GLU A 29 2.90 8.98 9.88
N LEU A 30 1.58 9.15 9.76
CA LEU A 30 0.84 8.76 8.57
C LEU A 30 1.34 9.48 7.32
N ILE A 31 1.56 10.80 7.39
CA ILE A 31 2.12 11.59 6.30
C ILE A 31 3.49 11.06 5.88
N LYS A 32 4.40 10.84 6.84
CA LYS A 32 5.73 10.30 6.56
C LYS A 32 5.66 8.93 5.86
N SER A 33 4.79 8.07 6.34
CA SER A 33 4.58 6.74 5.76
C SER A 33 4.04 6.82 4.33
N ILE A 34 3.04 7.67 4.08
CA ILE A 34 2.47 7.90 2.74
C ILE A 34 3.52 8.44 1.77
N GLN A 35 4.33 9.41 2.18
CA GLN A 35 5.36 10.01 1.34
C GLN A 35 6.45 8.99 0.94
N ASN A 36 6.82 8.11 1.87
CA ASN A 36 7.85 7.10 1.65
C ASN A 36 7.36 5.83 0.92
N ALA A 37 6.07 5.56 0.90
CA ALA A 37 5.51 4.35 0.28
C ALA A 37 5.58 4.38 -1.25
N ASP A 38 5.80 3.24 -1.88
CA ASP A 38 5.75 3.05 -3.34
C ASP A 38 4.40 2.54 -3.85
N GLY A 39 3.47 2.28 -2.94
CA GLY A 39 2.09 1.89 -3.23
C GLY A 39 1.23 1.93 -1.99
N TYR A 40 -0.07 1.99 -2.16
CA TYR A 40 -1.02 2.16 -1.08
C TYR A 40 -2.09 1.07 -1.13
N LEU A 41 -2.35 0.46 0.03
CA LEU A 41 -3.53 -0.37 0.23
C LEU A 41 -4.34 0.26 1.36
N ILE A 42 -5.56 0.63 1.11
CA ILE A 42 -6.45 1.18 2.14
C ILE A 42 -7.60 0.24 2.39
N GLY A 43 -7.83 -0.09 3.66
CA GLY A 43 -8.88 -1.01 4.08
C GLY A 43 -9.84 -0.37 5.07
N SER A 44 -11.12 -0.74 4.98
CA SER A 44 -12.14 -0.26 5.92
C SER A 44 -13.19 -1.34 6.20
N PRO A 45 -13.62 -1.51 7.44
CA PRO A 45 -14.91 -2.12 7.71
C PRO A 45 -16.01 -1.12 7.36
N THR A 46 -17.22 -1.62 7.08
CA THR A 46 -18.42 -0.79 7.01
C THR A 46 -19.16 -0.95 8.35
N LEU A 47 -19.23 0.13 9.10
CA LEU A 47 -19.90 0.19 10.41
C LEU A 47 -21.08 1.14 10.32
N GLY A 48 -22.31 0.63 10.51
CA GLY A 48 -23.53 1.45 10.44
C GLY A 48 -23.70 2.18 9.10
N GLY A 49 -23.25 1.60 7.99
CA GLY A 49 -23.32 2.22 6.66
C GLY A 49 -22.16 3.21 6.35
N HIS A 50 -21.16 3.32 7.23
CA HIS A 50 -20.10 4.32 7.09
C HIS A 50 -18.69 3.72 7.26
N ALA A 51 -17.70 4.41 6.70
CA ALA A 51 -16.29 4.18 7.07
C ALA A 51 -16.02 4.81 8.46
N PRO A 52 -15.26 4.16 9.35
CA PRO A 52 -14.83 4.75 10.61
C PRO A 52 -14.09 6.07 10.41
N THR A 53 -14.27 7.01 11.33
CA THR A 53 -13.63 8.35 11.26
C THR A 53 -12.12 8.29 11.07
N PRO A 54 -11.34 7.42 11.73
CA PRO A 54 -9.90 7.33 11.47
C PRO A 54 -9.56 7.01 10.01
N ILE A 55 -10.36 6.18 9.36
CA ILE A 55 -10.17 5.84 7.94
C ILE A 55 -10.52 7.02 7.03
N VAL A 56 -11.58 7.77 7.34
CA VAL A 56 -11.95 8.97 6.59
C VAL A 56 -10.85 10.03 6.70
N SER A 57 -10.28 10.23 7.89
CA SER A 57 -9.13 11.13 8.10
C SER A 57 -7.92 10.67 7.32
N ALA A 58 -7.58 9.38 7.39
CA ALA A 58 -6.47 8.81 6.65
C ALA A 58 -6.65 8.89 5.13
N LEU A 59 -7.88 8.73 4.63
CA LEU A 59 -8.23 8.96 3.24
C LEU A 59 -7.95 10.41 2.84
N GLY A 60 -8.34 11.38 3.67
CA GLY A 60 -8.05 12.80 3.46
C GLY A 60 -6.54 13.06 3.36
N THR A 61 -5.77 12.51 4.27
CA THR A 61 -4.29 12.59 4.25
C THR A 61 -3.70 11.93 3.00
N LEU A 62 -4.20 10.76 2.60
CA LEU A 62 -3.75 10.10 1.37
C LEU A 62 -4.10 10.91 0.12
N LEU A 63 -5.25 11.57 0.09
CA LEU A 63 -5.65 12.45 -1.01
C LEU A 63 -4.80 13.72 -1.08
N SER A 64 -4.29 14.26 0.01
CA SER A 64 -3.42 15.44 0.01
C SER A 64 -1.96 15.07 -0.27
N GLU A 65 -1.41 14.09 0.40
CA GLU A 65 0.01 13.75 0.43
C GLU A 65 0.41 12.62 -0.54
N GLY A 66 -0.55 11.80 -0.95
CA GLY A 66 -0.30 10.61 -1.76
C GLY A 66 0.10 10.93 -3.19
N ASN A 67 1.09 10.21 -3.70
CA ASN A 67 1.51 10.31 -5.10
C ASN A 67 0.57 9.49 -6.01
N ARG A 68 -0.12 10.17 -6.95
CA ARG A 68 -1.12 9.57 -7.87
C ARG A 68 -0.50 8.58 -8.86
N ASP A 69 0.79 8.65 -9.10
CA ASP A 69 1.48 7.69 -9.95
C ASP A 69 1.76 6.36 -9.25
N LYS A 70 1.66 6.31 -7.92
CA LYS A 70 1.82 5.07 -7.16
C LYS A 70 0.56 4.21 -7.26
N PRO A 71 0.70 2.86 -7.31
CA PRO A 71 -0.44 1.97 -7.35
C PRO A 71 -1.23 2.02 -6.06
N VAL A 72 -2.56 1.98 -6.16
CA VAL A 72 -3.46 1.90 -5.02
C VAL A 72 -4.35 0.67 -5.12
N GLY A 73 -4.72 0.09 -3.99
CA GLY A 73 -5.72 -0.95 -3.85
C GLY A 73 -6.65 -0.66 -2.68
N ILE A 74 -7.89 -1.10 -2.80
CA ILE A 74 -8.92 -0.95 -1.77
C ILE A 74 -9.42 -2.31 -1.35
N PHE A 75 -9.63 -2.50 -0.06
CA PHE A 75 -10.27 -3.68 0.47
C PHE A 75 -11.17 -3.33 1.65
N GLY A 76 -12.16 -4.17 1.93
CA GLY A 76 -12.98 -3.96 3.10
C GLY A 76 -13.92 -5.11 3.39
N SER A 77 -14.46 -5.06 4.60
CA SER A 77 -15.47 -6.00 5.07
C SER A 77 -16.77 -5.27 5.41
N PHE A 78 -17.85 -5.98 5.26
CA PHE A 78 -19.18 -5.49 5.58
C PHE A 78 -20.08 -6.61 6.07
N GLY A 79 -21.10 -6.28 6.84
CA GLY A 79 -22.14 -7.22 7.24
C GLY A 79 -23.35 -7.16 6.32
N TRP A 80 -23.81 -5.96 6.01
CA TRP A 80 -25.05 -5.69 5.28
C TRP A 80 -24.81 -5.06 3.92
N SER A 81 -24.06 -3.98 3.89
CA SER A 81 -23.79 -3.14 2.73
C SER A 81 -22.35 -2.61 2.79
N GLY A 82 -21.78 -2.21 1.67
CA GLY A 82 -20.35 -1.92 1.52
C GLY A 82 -20.03 -0.45 1.28
N GLU A 83 -20.79 0.49 1.82
CA GLU A 83 -20.71 1.93 1.56
C GLU A 83 -19.34 2.53 1.89
N ALA A 84 -18.65 1.99 2.89
CA ALA A 84 -17.30 2.42 3.20
C ALA A 84 -16.34 2.20 2.03
N ILE A 85 -16.50 1.08 1.32
CA ILE A 85 -15.67 0.74 0.15
C ILE A 85 -16.04 1.65 -1.02
N ASP A 86 -17.33 1.94 -1.21
CA ASP A 86 -17.81 2.86 -2.25
C ASP A 86 -17.26 4.26 -2.03
N LEU A 87 -17.25 4.73 -0.77
CA LEU A 87 -16.66 6.02 -0.42
C LEU A 87 -15.18 6.08 -0.79
N LEU A 88 -14.40 5.09 -0.37
CA LEU A 88 -12.96 5.02 -0.66
C LEU A 88 -12.72 4.99 -2.18
N GLU A 89 -13.47 4.16 -2.89
CA GLU A 89 -13.35 4.01 -4.34
C GLU A 89 -13.63 5.34 -5.06
N THR A 90 -14.76 5.97 -4.75
CA THR A 90 -15.18 7.23 -5.38
C THR A 90 -14.15 8.32 -5.10
N LYS A 91 -13.78 8.54 -3.85
CA LYS A 91 -12.86 9.61 -3.46
C LYS A 91 -11.46 9.42 -4.06
N LEU A 92 -10.94 8.21 -4.12
CA LEU A 92 -9.64 7.95 -4.72
C LEU A 92 -9.67 8.07 -6.25
N LYS A 93 -10.77 7.67 -6.91
CA LYS A 93 -10.97 7.92 -8.34
C LYS A 93 -10.99 9.41 -8.65
N ASP A 94 -11.81 10.17 -7.93
CA ASP A 94 -11.92 11.63 -8.06
C ASP A 94 -10.58 12.31 -7.79
N GLY A 95 -9.80 11.77 -6.84
CA GLY A 95 -8.44 12.21 -6.54
C GLY A 95 -7.39 11.83 -7.58
N GLY A 96 -7.76 11.13 -8.66
CA GLY A 96 -6.88 10.75 -9.76
C GLY A 96 -5.98 9.53 -9.50
N PHE A 97 -6.26 8.75 -8.45
CA PHE A 97 -5.53 7.52 -8.17
C PHE A 97 -5.91 6.38 -9.13
N LYS A 98 -4.92 5.56 -9.51
CA LYS A 98 -5.12 4.43 -10.41
C LYS A 98 -5.10 3.11 -9.64
N PHE A 99 -6.23 2.41 -9.65
CA PHE A 99 -6.35 1.13 -8.97
C PHE A 99 -5.52 0.04 -9.63
N SER A 100 -4.97 -0.82 -8.81
CA SER A 100 -4.16 -1.96 -9.23
C SER A 100 -4.99 -3.22 -9.45
N PHE A 101 -6.11 -3.29 -8.79
CA PHE A 101 -7.12 -4.34 -8.85
C PHE A 101 -8.48 -3.75 -8.46
N ASP A 102 -9.56 -4.45 -8.76
CA ASP A 102 -10.90 -4.04 -8.37
C ASP A 102 -11.06 -4.03 -6.85
N PRO A 103 -11.84 -3.10 -6.27
CA PRO A 103 -12.05 -3.04 -4.82
C PRO A 103 -12.51 -4.37 -4.25
N ILE A 104 -11.78 -4.88 -3.26
CA ILE A 104 -12.07 -6.14 -2.61
C ILE A 104 -13.19 -5.94 -1.58
N ARG A 105 -14.29 -6.66 -1.77
CA ARG A 105 -15.50 -6.60 -0.94
C ARG A 105 -15.75 -7.95 -0.31
N ILE A 106 -15.66 -8.05 1.01
CA ILE A 106 -15.85 -9.31 1.72
C ILE A 106 -16.98 -9.16 2.74
N LYS A 107 -17.99 -10.01 2.58
CA LYS A 107 -19.07 -10.10 3.58
C LYS A 107 -18.58 -10.90 4.78
N PHE A 108 -18.61 -10.24 5.96
CA PHE A 108 -18.10 -10.76 7.23
C PHE A 108 -16.59 -11.08 7.21
N SER A 109 -16.22 -12.34 7.12
CA SER A 109 -14.83 -12.79 7.17
C SER A 109 -14.47 -13.65 5.96
N PRO A 110 -13.23 -13.55 5.46
CA PRO A 110 -12.80 -14.38 4.34
C PRO A 110 -12.66 -15.85 4.78
N ASN A 111 -13.15 -16.75 3.96
CA ASN A 111 -12.92 -18.19 4.12
C ASN A 111 -11.52 -18.59 3.60
N LYS A 112 -11.11 -19.84 3.83
CA LYS A 112 -9.78 -20.33 3.43
C LYS A 112 -9.47 -20.17 1.93
N PRO A 113 -10.36 -20.47 0.98
CA PRO A 113 -10.13 -20.20 -0.44
C PRO A 113 -9.94 -18.71 -0.72
N LYS A 114 -10.76 -17.83 -0.12
CA LYS A 114 -10.67 -16.39 -0.30
C LYS A 114 -9.37 -15.81 0.26
N ILE A 115 -8.85 -16.37 1.36
CA ILE A 115 -7.55 -15.98 1.89
C ILE A 115 -6.43 -16.25 0.87
N LYS A 116 -6.45 -17.39 0.20
CA LYS A 116 -5.45 -17.70 -0.86
C LYS A 116 -5.56 -16.74 -2.04
N GLU A 117 -6.76 -16.43 -2.49
CA GLU A 117 -7.01 -15.43 -3.54
C GLU A 117 -6.46 -14.05 -3.14
N LEU A 118 -6.68 -13.63 -1.89
CA LEU A 118 -6.13 -12.38 -1.36
C LEU A 118 -4.59 -12.37 -1.35
N GLU A 119 -3.96 -13.48 -0.97
CA GLU A 119 -2.49 -13.61 -1.04
C GLU A 119 -1.99 -13.49 -2.49
N GLU A 120 -2.71 -14.03 -3.47
CA GLU A 120 -2.37 -13.90 -4.89
C GLU A 120 -2.52 -12.45 -5.37
N ILE A 121 -3.62 -11.78 -5.01
CA ILE A 121 -3.82 -10.35 -5.31
C ILE A 121 -2.70 -9.52 -4.71
N GLY A 122 -2.31 -9.77 -3.45
CA GLY A 122 -1.17 -9.11 -2.80
C GLY A 122 0.14 -9.34 -3.56
N THR A 123 0.37 -10.57 -4.04
CA THR A 123 1.56 -10.89 -4.84
C THR A 123 1.56 -10.12 -6.18
N HIS A 124 0.43 -10.03 -6.85
CA HIS A 124 0.29 -9.23 -8.07
C HIS A 124 0.56 -7.74 -7.81
N PHE A 125 0.04 -7.22 -6.71
CA PHE A 125 0.26 -5.83 -6.31
C PHE A 125 1.75 -5.54 -6.08
N GLY A 126 2.45 -6.37 -5.31
CA GLY A 126 3.88 -6.24 -5.09
C GLY A 126 4.70 -6.29 -6.39
N ARG A 127 4.38 -7.21 -7.31
CA ARG A 127 5.03 -7.27 -8.62
C ARG A 127 4.81 -5.99 -9.45
N LYS A 128 3.62 -5.38 -9.36
CA LYS A 128 3.32 -4.12 -10.06
C LYS A 128 4.17 -2.98 -9.56
N ILE A 129 4.43 -2.92 -8.26
CA ILE A 129 5.33 -1.94 -7.65
C ILE A 129 6.76 -2.13 -8.14
N LEU A 130 7.29 -3.34 -8.06
CA LEU A 130 8.63 -3.66 -8.56
C LEU A 130 8.81 -3.31 -10.04
N LYS A 131 7.78 -3.56 -10.86
CA LYS A 131 7.81 -3.19 -12.28
C LYS A 131 7.90 -1.67 -12.48
N LYS A 132 7.12 -0.89 -11.73
CA LYS A 132 7.16 0.58 -11.79
C LYS A 132 8.50 1.14 -11.30
N ALA A 133 9.06 0.62 -10.22
CA ALA A 133 10.36 1.00 -9.72
C ALA A 133 11.47 0.75 -10.76
N LYS A 134 11.49 -0.42 -11.40
CA LYS A 134 12.41 -0.73 -12.49
C LYS A 134 12.26 0.20 -13.70
N GLN A 135 11.04 0.59 -14.04
CA GLN A 135 10.79 1.54 -15.14
C GLN A 135 11.28 2.95 -14.82
N LYS A 136 11.17 3.38 -13.55
CA LYS A 136 11.67 4.68 -13.09
C LYS A 136 13.20 4.74 -13.19
N ILE A 137 13.90 3.68 -12.77
CA ILE A 137 15.35 3.57 -12.86
C ILE A 137 15.81 3.63 -14.32
N ARG A 138 15.16 2.88 -15.23
CA ARG A 138 15.51 2.88 -16.66
C ARG A 138 15.31 4.24 -17.32
N LYS A 139 14.33 5.04 -16.88
CA LYS A 139 14.11 6.40 -17.40
C LYS A 139 15.12 7.40 -16.86
N SER A 140 15.67 7.20 -15.69
CA SER A 140 16.75 8.04 -15.14
C SER A 140 18.11 7.74 -15.77
N ASP A 141 18.36 6.50 -16.20
CA ASP A 141 19.61 6.08 -16.85
C ASP A 141 19.75 6.57 -18.29
N THR A 142 18.68 6.98 -18.96
CA THR A 142 18.75 7.54 -20.33
C THR A 142 19.28 8.98 -20.37
N GLY A 143 19.60 9.58 -19.24
CA GLY A 143 20.02 10.99 -19.13
C GLY A 143 21.49 11.26 -18.80
N MET A 144 22.30 10.27 -18.43
CA MET A 144 23.74 10.46 -18.18
C MET A 144 24.53 9.17 -18.43
N ILE A 145 25.30 9.19 -19.52
CA ILE A 145 26.44 8.29 -19.68
C ILE A 145 27.56 8.87 -18.81
N SER A 146 27.72 8.41 -17.60
CA SER A 146 28.92 8.58 -16.79
C SER A 146 29.47 7.21 -16.42
N SER A 147 30.64 6.93 -16.93
CA SER A 147 31.44 5.76 -16.68
C SER A 147 31.85 5.65 -15.22
N LYS A 148 31.86 4.42 -14.70
CA LYS A 148 32.34 3.99 -13.38
C LYS A 148 31.42 4.29 -12.21
N THR A 149 30.39 3.50 -12.04
CA THR A 149 29.67 3.35 -10.78
C THR A 149 30.25 2.21 -9.97
N ASP A 150 30.64 2.50 -8.75
CA ASP A 150 31.09 1.57 -7.73
C ASP A 150 30.03 0.43 -7.56
N PRO A 151 30.44 -0.86 -7.52
CA PRO A 151 29.54 -1.98 -7.27
C PRO A 151 28.70 -1.85 -6.02
N THR A 152 29.17 -1.14 -5.01
CA THR A 152 28.47 -0.85 -3.74
C THR A 152 27.25 0.06 -3.97
N LEU A 153 27.36 1.05 -4.86
CA LEU A 153 26.24 1.92 -5.24
C LEU A 153 25.20 1.19 -6.09
N GLN A 154 25.60 0.20 -6.87
CA GLN A 154 24.66 -0.68 -7.58
C GLN A 154 23.88 -1.58 -6.63
N ALA A 155 24.47 -2.01 -5.52
CA ALA A 155 23.78 -2.78 -4.49
C ALA A 155 22.78 -1.91 -3.71
N LEU A 156 23.12 -0.66 -3.40
CA LEU A 156 22.25 0.31 -2.74
C LEU A 156 21.09 0.76 -3.66
N GLY A 157 21.31 0.87 -4.97
CA GLY A 157 20.26 1.17 -5.94
C GLY A 157 19.25 0.01 -6.15
N ARG A 158 19.48 -1.14 -5.54
CA ARG A 158 18.58 -2.29 -5.53
C ARG A 158 17.66 -2.33 -4.29
N VAL A 159 17.86 -1.45 -3.34
CA VAL A 159 16.92 -1.24 -2.24
C VAL A 159 15.73 -0.47 -2.80
N LEU A 160 14.82 -1.20 -3.39
CA LEU A 160 13.55 -0.66 -3.89
C LEU A 160 12.72 -0.23 -2.70
N GLY A 161 12.28 1.01 -2.75
CA GLY A 161 11.47 1.60 -1.70
C GLY A 161 10.24 0.78 -1.36
N SER A 162 9.89 0.83 -0.12
CA SER A 162 8.90 0.02 0.57
C SER A 162 7.48 0.30 0.11
N LEU A 163 6.68 -0.72 0.14
CA LEU A 163 5.24 -0.64 -0.06
C LEU A 163 4.51 -0.46 1.25
N CYS A 164 3.43 0.23 1.17
CA CYS A 164 2.52 0.43 2.27
C CYS A 164 1.43 -0.63 2.32
N VAL A 165 1.67 -1.69 3.00
CA VAL A 165 0.71 -2.59 3.63
C VAL A 165 1.19 -2.83 5.05
N LEU A 166 0.49 -2.65 5.91
CA LEU A 166 0.39 -2.75 7.33
C LEU A 166 1.12 -3.87 8.06
N THR A 167 2.41 -3.90 8.23
CA THR A 167 3.08 -4.44 9.41
C THR A 167 4.44 -3.80 9.57
N ALA A 168 4.70 -3.19 10.70
CA ALA A 168 6.01 -2.67 11.03
C ALA A 168 6.87 -3.79 11.58
N SER A 169 7.89 -4.23 10.85
CA SER A 169 9.01 -4.91 11.48
C SER A 169 10.14 -3.91 11.68
N LYS A 170 10.50 -3.68 12.93
CA LYS A 170 11.60 -2.83 13.31
C LYS A 170 12.92 -3.57 13.08
N GLY A 171 13.51 -3.37 11.91
CA GLY A 171 14.89 -3.81 11.67
C GLY A 171 15.87 -3.00 12.50
N LYS A 172 16.93 -3.64 12.99
CA LYS A 172 17.95 -3.03 13.87
C LYS A 172 19.00 -2.17 13.16
N ASP A 173 18.88 -1.92 11.87
CA ASP A 173 19.88 -1.18 11.09
C ASP A 173 19.33 0.14 10.56
N GLU A 174 20.10 1.22 10.75
CA GLU A 174 19.75 2.62 10.49
C GLU A 174 19.51 3.00 9.01
N ASN A 175 19.58 2.07 8.07
CA ASN A 175 19.46 2.30 6.63
C ASN A 175 18.25 1.62 5.97
N ASN A 176 17.26 1.19 6.72
CA ASN A 176 16.06 0.59 6.13
C ASN A 176 15.07 1.65 5.63
N VAL A 177 14.85 1.64 4.33
CA VAL A 177 13.78 2.40 3.67
C VAL A 177 12.44 1.79 4.06
N LYS A 178 11.56 2.58 4.63
CA LYS A 178 10.26 2.16 5.19
C LYS A 178 9.12 2.67 4.33
N GLY A 179 8.19 1.82 4.05
CA GLY A 179 6.94 2.21 3.42
C GLY A 179 5.73 1.95 4.31
N ALA A 180 4.65 2.67 4.11
CA ALA A 180 3.50 2.68 5.00
C ALA A 180 2.19 2.26 4.32
N MET A 181 1.38 1.41 4.93
CA MET A 181 0.04 1.06 4.50
C MET A 181 -1.03 1.41 5.54
N LEU A 182 -2.20 1.77 5.04
CA LEU A 182 -3.38 2.06 5.81
C LEU A 182 -4.35 0.87 5.80
N ALA A 183 -4.54 0.21 6.92
CA ALA A 183 -5.65 -0.69 7.10
C ALA A 183 -6.32 -0.44 8.44
N SER A 184 -7.60 -0.61 8.49
CA SER A 184 -8.29 -0.82 9.73
C SER A 184 -8.71 -2.28 9.84
N TRP A 185 -8.65 -2.74 11.05
CA TRP A 185 -8.98 -4.05 11.59
C TRP A 185 -10.34 -4.64 11.20
#